data_80f23ea787799d24565325af47f7510b
#
_entry.id   80f23ea787799d24565325af47f7510b
#
_cell.length_a   1.000
_cell.length_b   1.000
_cell.length_c   1.000
_cell.angle_alpha   90.00
_cell.angle_beta   90.00
_cell.angle_gamma   90.00
#
_symmetry.space_group_name_H-M   'P 1'
#
loop_
_entity.id
_entity.type
_entity.pdbx_description
1 polymer ?
#
loop_
_entity_poly.entity_id
_entity_poly.type
_entity_poly.pdbx_seq_one_letter_code
_entity_poly.pdbx_strand_id
1 'polypeptide(L)'
;MRILFTILKDLGYPVSQEVQDYYSKIQFWNDWWKGYVQEFHKYQIKNESGNSREVKRKQMRMAKKICEDWADLLLNDKTRILVECNEHGTDITQEFLTGDKEDQNGGVLGNSKFWKLGNKAVEREFAQGTVCFYLQLVKPTVNKGQLSAQSVQIKAIKDAQKIVPLTYDEEDISEIALASEYTQNGERFMYIQVFKQEQEGYQIYNHYFKINNVAGDAVGYERVSAPNGEAISYKLPCKPFVILKPNIENNIADVPLGMSIYANAIDMLESCDLAYDNLFMDTLLGKKKIFMDQALLSMKPTAYALNDKGEKVPVKQEPDVGATLEKSLYVSTGTQVSPDKPRLFEEYNPSLRVDENKENVQFNLNLLSSKCGLGQNRYQFSIQNMTTATQVRASNKELTESVWKQRIAIQDALTELTRSIIILGKEKCHISGLDPDVRITIQFDDTMFSDEEAERLRMLQEISAGILQKWEYRVRYYGEDEETAREMTGETENPADRIQSRFFPQEGTQIEEGPEGEA
;
A
#
# COMPACT_ATOMS: atom_id res chain seq x y z
N MET A 1 11.95 8.37 -17.71
CA MET A 1 10.99 7.85 -18.71
C MET A 1 11.42 8.08 -20.16
N ARG A 2 11.67 9.31 -20.63
CA ARG A 2 12.05 9.58 -22.05
C ARG A 2 13.17 8.67 -22.56
N ILE A 3 14.24 8.47 -21.77
CA ILE A 3 15.36 7.61 -22.18
C ILE A 3 14.95 6.14 -22.35
N LEU A 4 14.05 5.61 -21.49
CA LEU A 4 13.55 4.25 -21.60
C LEU A 4 12.80 4.03 -22.92
N PHE A 5 11.92 4.97 -23.28
CA PHE A 5 11.17 4.88 -24.55
C PHE A 5 12.10 5.01 -25.77
N THR A 6 13.14 5.85 -25.69
CA THR A 6 14.15 5.95 -26.76
C THR A 6 14.90 4.63 -26.92
N ILE A 7 15.37 4.03 -25.82
CA ILE A 7 16.05 2.73 -25.85
C ILE A 7 15.13 1.64 -26.41
N LEU A 8 13.87 1.57 -25.96
CA LEU A 8 12.91 0.58 -26.45
C LEU A 8 12.64 0.75 -27.95
N LYS A 9 12.51 1.98 -28.43
CA LYS A 9 12.36 2.28 -29.86
C LYS A 9 13.57 1.81 -30.67
N ASP A 10 14.79 2.06 -30.18
CA ASP A 10 16.04 1.65 -30.86
C ASP A 10 16.25 0.13 -30.82
N LEU A 11 15.67 -0.56 -29.83
CA LEU A 11 15.61 -2.01 -29.76
C LEU A 11 14.53 -2.62 -30.66
N GLY A 12 13.70 -1.81 -31.34
CA GLY A 12 12.61 -2.26 -32.18
C GLY A 12 11.27 -2.50 -31.47
N TYR A 13 11.11 -1.94 -30.26
CA TYR A 13 9.90 -2.01 -29.46
C TYR A 13 9.28 -0.62 -29.28
N PRO A 14 8.64 -0.04 -30.32
CA PRO A 14 8.02 1.27 -30.22
C PRO A 14 6.80 1.20 -29.29
N VAL A 15 6.65 2.21 -28.45
CA VAL A 15 5.51 2.38 -27.51
C VAL A 15 4.56 3.42 -28.08
N SER A 16 3.24 3.19 -28.01
CA SER A 16 2.24 4.14 -28.48
C SER A 16 2.32 5.48 -27.76
N GLN A 17 1.94 6.57 -28.42
CA GLN A 17 1.99 7.90 -27.83
C GLN A 17 1.04 8.02 -26.63
N GLU A 18 -0.13 7.40 -26.70
CA GLU A 18 -1.12 7.39 -25.62
C GLU A 18 -0.55 6.79 -24.33
N VAL A 19 0.12 5.64 -24.45
CA VAL A 19 0.80 5.00 -23.31
C VAL A 19 1.91 5.91 -22.78
N GLN A 20 2.71 6.56 -23.65
CA GLN A 20 3.76 7.49 -23.21
C GLN A 20 3.19 8.69 -22.44
N ASP A 21 2.08 9.26 -22.91
CA ASP A 21 1.42 10.41 -22.27
C ASP A 21 0.81 10.02 -20.91
N TYR A 22 0.31 8.80 -20.78
CA TYR A 22 -0.24 8.29 -19.54
C TYR A 22 0.76 8.25 -18.39
N TYR A 23 2.05 8.05 -18.66
CA TYR A 23 3.08 8.07 -17.61
C TYR A 23 3.22 9.43 -16.92
N SER A 24 2.77 10.50 -17.53
CA SER A 24 2.70 11.80 -16.85
C SER A 24 1.67 11.78 -15.70
N LYS A 25 0.55 11.07 -15.89
CA LYS A 25 -0.46 10.87 -14.84
C LYS A 25 0.06 9.98 -13.72
N ILE A 26 0.75 8.88 -14.08
CA ILE A 26 1.42 8.00 -13.10
C ILE A 26 2.44 8.79 -12.26
N GLN A 27 3.23 9.68 -12.90
CA GLN A 27 4.17 10.53 -12.18
C GLN A 27 3.46 11.48 -11.22
N PHE A 28 2.36 12.10 -11.64
CA PHE A 28 1.57 13.00 -10.82
C PHE A 28 0.99 12.29 -9.59
N TRP A 29 0.45 11.07 -9.74
CA TRP A 29 -0.01 10.27 -8.62
C TRP A 29 1.15 9.87 -7.69
N ASN A 30 2.30 9.51 -8.25
CA ASN A 30 3.48 9.20 -7.46
C ASN A 30 3.96 10.40 -6.61
N ASP A 31 3.82 11.62 -7.10
CA ASP A 31 4.18 12.82 -6.35
C ASP A 31 3.21 13.07 -5.20
N TRP A 32 1.90 12.80 -5.38
CA TRP A 32 0.91 12.77 -4.29
C TRP A 32 1.24 11.69 -3.25
N TRP A 33 1.59 10.47 -3.67
CA TRP A 33 2.01 9.41 -2.76
C TRP A 33 3.28 9.80 -1.97
N LYS A 34 4.25 10.46 -2.58
CA LYS A 34 5.42 11.02 -1.90
C LYS A 34 5.05 12.17 -0.95
N GLY A 35 3.87 12.73 -1.09
CA GLY A 35 3.33 13.81 -0.28
C GLY A 35 3.80 15.20 -0.69
N TYR A 36 4.29 15.39 -1.91
CA TYR A 36 4.67 16.72 -2.38
C TYR A 36 4.43 16.89 -3.88
N VAL A 37 3.48 17.74 -4.23
CA VAL A 37 3.19 18.20 -5.59
C VAL A 37 3.57 19.67 -5.68
N GLN A 38 4.57 19.99 -6.50
CA GLN A 38 5.17 21.31 -6.53
C GLN A 38 4.16 22.41 -6.89
N GLU A 39 3.29 22.15 -7.85
CA GLU A 39 2.31 23.13 -8.36
C GLU A 39 1.26 23.52 -7.31
N PHE A 40 0.92 22.58 -6.43
CA PHE A 40 -0.06 22.80 -5.36
C PHE A 40 0.59 23.23 -4.05
N HIS A 41 1.66 22.58 -3.61
CA HIS A 41 2.24 22.79 -2.29
C HIS A 41 3.17 24.01 -2.20
N LYS A 42 3.57 24.57 -3.34
CA LYS A 42 4.47 25.70 -3.41
C LYS A 42 3.75 26.89 -4.06
N TYR A 43 3.58 27.98 -3.31
CA TYR A 43 2.90 29.16 -3.82
C TYR A 43 3.64 30.43 -3.37
N GLN A 44 3.33 31.53 -4.05
CA GLN A 44 3.95 32.82 -3.76
C GLN A 44 2.92 33.76 -3.15
N ILE A 45 3.29 34.37 -2.02
CA ILE A 45 2.56 35.49 -1.43
C ILE A 45 3.28 36.78 -1.81
N LYS A 46 2.56 37.72 -2.42
CA LYS A 46 3.07 39.07 -2.68
C LYS A 46 2.69 39.98 -1.53
N ASN A 47 3.65 40.73 -1.00
CA ASN A 47 3.36 41.79 -0.05
C ASN A 47 2.96 43.09 -0.78
N GLU A 48 2.49 44.10 -0.02
CA GLU A 48 2.10 45.41 -0.57
C GLU A 48 3.22 46.13 -1.31
N SER A 49 4.48 45.86 -0.96
CA SER A 49 5.66 46.41 -1.64
C SER A 49 6.06 45.67 -2.92
N GLY A 50 5.26 44.69 -3.38
CA GLY A 50 5.54 43.90 -4.59
C GLY A 50 6.56 42.79 -4.43
N ASN A 51 7.17 42.63 -3.26
CA ASN A 51 8.09 41.53 -2.98
C ASN A 51 7.31 40.22 -2.85
N SER A 52 7.74 39.17 -3.57
CA SER A 52 7.15 37.87 -3.45
C SER A 52 7.93 36.99 -2.46
N ARG A 53 7.19 36.33 -1.58
CA ARG A 53 7.73 35.31 -0.68
C ARG A 53 7.18 33.95 -1.05
N GLU A 54 8.05 32.98 -1.23
CA GLU A 54 7.68 31.59 -1.43
C GLU A 54 7.21 30.97 -0.09
N VAL A 55 6.08 30.30 -0.14
CA VAL A 55 5.49 29.59 1.00
C VAL A 55 5.20 28.15 0.59
N LYS A 56 5.37 27.23 1.55
CA LYS A 56 5.05 25.82 1.38
C LYS A 56 3.87 25.46 2.27
N ARG A 57 2.81 24.88 1.67
CA ARG A 57 1.68 24.32 2.41
C ARG A 57 2.11 23.15 3.26
N LYS A 58 1.47 22.98 4.40
CA LYS A 58 1.60 21.78 5.23
C LYS A 58 0.86 20.63 4.58
N GLN A 59 1.40 19.43 4.71
CA GLN A 59 0.93 18.23 4.04
C GLN A 59 0.45 17.22 5.05
N MET A 60 -0.72 16.67 4.84
CA MET A 60 -1.29 15.60 5.64
C MET A 60 -0.83 14.22 5.16
N ARG A 61 -0.43 14.14 3.89
CA ARG A 61 0.07 12.92 3.21
C ARG A 61 -0.92 11.76 3.21
N MET A 62 -2.19 12.07 3.06
CA MET A 62 -3.25 11.08 3.09
C MET A 62 -3.19 10.09 1.93
N ALA A 63 -2.67 10.49 0.77
CA ALA A 63 -2.48 9.58 -0.36
C ALA A 63 -1.63 8.35 0.00
N LYS A 64 -0.53 8.56 0.74
CA LYS A 64 0.30 7.45 1.22
C LYS A 64 -0.44 6.58 2.23
N LYS A 65 -1.13 7.21 3.21
CA LYS A 65 -1.87 6.50 4.25
C LYS A 65 -2.98 5.60 3.66
N ILE A 66 -3.72 6.10 2.66
CA ILE A 66 -4.76 5.34 1.97
C ILE A 66 -4.17 4.08 1.31
N CYS A 67 -3.03 4.22 0.62
CA CYS A 67 -2.38 3.08 -0.04
C CYS A 67 -1.83 2.05 0.96
N GLU A 68 -1.28 2.50 2.10
CA GLU A 68 -0.86 1.61 3.19
C GLU A 68 -2.05 0.83 3.76
N ASP A 69 -3.16 1.51 4.05
CA ASP A 69 -4.36 0.87 4.58
C ASP A 69 -4.94 -0.17 3.61
N TRP A 70 -4.95 0.10 2.31
CA TRP A 70 -5.36 -0.87 1.29
C TRP A 70 -4.43 -2.07 1.24
N ALA A 71 -3.11 -1.87 1.30
CA ALA A 71 -2.15 -2.96 1.31
C ALA A 71 -2.32 -3.88 2.52
N ASP A 72 -2.54 -3.31 3.71
CA ASP A 72 -2.74 -4.07 4.94
C ASP A 72 -4.07 -4.84 4.97
N LEU A 73 -5.11 -4.32 4.29
CA LEU A 73 -6.42 -4.98 4.17
C LEU A 73 -6.42 -6.15 3.19
N LEU A 74 -5.52 -6.14 2.19
CA LEU A 74 -5.59 -7.06 1.07
C LEU A 74 -4.49 -8.11 1.08
N LEU A 75 -3.27 -7.76 1.43
CA LEU A 75 -2.14 -8.69 1.40
C LEU A 75 -1.23 -8.49 2.61
N ASN A 76 -1.49 -9.25 3.65
CA ASN A 76 -0.76 -9.24 4.91
C ASN A 76 -0.14 -10.62 5.22
N ASP A 77 0.47 -10.76 6.39
CA ASP A 77 1.13 -11.98 6.85
C ASP A 77 0.18 -13.12 7.25
N LYS A 78 -1.13 -12.83 7.33
CA LYS A 78 -2.17 -13.85 7.58
C LYS A 78 -2.78 -14.42 6.31
N THR A 79 -2.51 -13.82 5.15
CA THR A 79 -2.94 -14.37 3.86
C THR A 79 -2.23 -15.71 3.64
N ARG A 80 -2.95 -16.72 3.15
CA ARG A 80 -2.42 -18.07 2.89
C ARG A 80 -2.71 -18.50 1.46
N ILE A 81 -1.75 -19.20 0.86
CA ILE A 81 -1.90 -19.85 -0.44
C ILE A 81 -1.95 -21.35 -0.20
N LEU A 82 -3.09 -21.95 -0.44
CA LEU A 82 -3.31 -23.38 -0.27
C LEU A 82 -3.44 -24.05 -1.64
N VAL A 83 -2.80 -25.21 -1.76
CA VAL A 83 -2.84 -26.04 -2.95
C VAL A 83 -3.54 -27.34 -2.59
N GLU A 84 -4.65 -27.62 -3.25
CA GLU A 84 -5.45 -28.81 -3.05
C GLU A 84 -5.33 -29.73 -4.29
N CYS A 85 -4.84 -30.93 -4.09
CA CYS A 85 -4.82 -31.97 -5.12
C CYS A 85 -5.54 -33.22 -4.62
N ASN A 86 -6.12 -33.99 -5.51
CA ASN A 86 -6.84 -35.23 -5.18
C ASN A 86 -5.91 -36.42 -5.03
N GLU A 87 -4.59 -36.29 -5.25
CA GLU A 87 -3.61 -37.36 -5.22
C GLU A 87 -2.36 -36.99 -4.39
N HIS A 88 -1.49 -37.96 -4.17
CA HIS A 88 -0.30 -37.89 -3.30
C HIS A 88 0.74 -36.76 -3.61
N GLY A 89 0.52 -35.95 -4.64
CA GLY A 89 1.39 -34.83 -5.03
C GLY A 89 1.16 -33.50 -4.30
N THR A 90 0.08 -33.35 -3.55
CA THR A 90 -0.30 -32.07 -2.91
C THR A 90 0.76 -31.56 -1.95
N ASP A 91 1.30 -32.43 -1.12
CA ASP A 91 2.25 -32.03 -0.09
C ASP A 91 3.56 -31.56 -0.69
N ILE A 92 4.04 -32.18 -1.76
CA ILE A 92 5.25 -31.78 -2.48
C ILE A 92 5.06 -30.41 -3.11
N THR A 93 3.90 -30.13 -3.71
CA THR A 93 3.62 -28.85 -4.34
C THR A 93 3.47 -27.74 -3.29
N GLN A 94 2.80 -28.00 -2.18
CA GLN A 94 2.67 -27.06 -1.08
C GLN A 94 4.02 -26.80 -0.43
N GLU A 95 4.82 -27.84 -0.15
CA GLU A 95 6.17 -27.73 0.42
C GLU A 95 7.10 -26.92 -0.50
N PHE A 96 7.05 -27.16 -1.80
CA PHE A 96 7.82 -26.39 -2.78
C PHE A 96 7.45 -24.91 -2.78
N LEU A 97 6.16 -24.57 -2.68
CA LEU A 97 5.67 -23.21 -2.71
C LEU A 97 5.94 -22.45 -1.40
N THR A 98 5.56 -23.04 -0.28
CA THR A 98 5.46 -22.34 1.01
C THR A 98 6.34 -22.93 2.11
N GLY A 99 6.87 -24.14 1.92
CA GLY A 99 7.55 -24.93 2.96
C GLY A 99 6.53 -25.59 3.87
N ASP A 100 6.02 -24.85 4.83
CA ASP A 100 4.96 -25.29 5.75
C ASP A 100 3.59 -24.76 5.33
N LYS A 101 2.51 -25.49 5.61
CA LYS A 101 1.12 -25.07 5.36
C LYS A 101 0.68 -23.94 6.29
N GLU A 102 1.14 -23.97 7.53
CA GLU A 102 0.71 -23.02 8.57
C GLU A 102 1.46 -21.69 8.47
N ASP A 103 2.79 -21.73 8.60
CA ASP A 103 3.61 -20.51 8.67
C ASP A 103 3.90 -19.89 7.30
N GLN A 104 3.97 -20.73 6.24
CA GLN A 104 4.24 -20.31 4.85
C GLN A 104 5.48 -19.40 4.69
N ASN A 105 6.49 -19.62 5.53
CA ASN A 105 7.74 -18.85 5.52
C ASN A 105 8.89 -19.56 4.79
N GLY A 106 8.61 -20.74 4.21
CA GLY A 106 9.55 -21.56 3.45
C GLY A 106 9.30 -21.51 1.94
N GLY A 107 9.86 -22.49 1.24
CA GLY A 107 9.69 -22.68 -0.19
C GLY A 107 10.07 -21.47 -1.05
N VAL A 108 9.42 -21.32 -2.19
CA VAL A 108 9.64 -20.19 -3.12
C VAL A 108 9.16 -18.88 -2.53
N LEU A 109 8.02 -18.87 -1.81
CA LEU A 109 7.46 -17.68 -1.18
C LEU A 109 8.35 -17.15 -0.07
N GLY A 110 8.79 -18.01 0.85
CA GLY A 110 9.68 -17.64 1.95
C GLY A 110 11.03 -17.15 1.47
N ASN A 111 11.67 -17.86 0.53
CA ASN A 111 12.94 -17.47 -0.07
C ASN A 111 12.87 -16.11 -0.79
N SER A 112 11.71 -15.77 -1.34
CA SER A 112 11.44 -14.48 -2.00
C SER A 112 11.02 -13.40 -0.99
N LYS A 113 10.78 -13.72 0.28
CA LYS A 113 10.15 -12.84 1.29
C LYS A 113 8.85 -12.26 0.76
N PHE A 114 8.01 -13.11 0.19
CA PHE A 114 6.89 -12.71 -0.65
C PHE A 114 5.88 -11.84 0.10
N TRP A 115 5.51 -12.17 1.34
CA TRP A 115 4.52 -11.39 2.10
C TRP A 115 4.93 -9.93 2.27
N LYS A 116 6.19 -9.69 2.62
CA LYS A 116 6.75 -8.33 2.71
C LYS A 116 6.88 -7.66 1.34
N LEU A 117 7.26 -8.42 0.31
CA LEU A 117 7.38 -7.89 -1.06
C LEU A 117 6.02 -7.54 -1.62
N GLY A 118 5.04 -8.43 -1.44
CA GLY A 118 3.67 -8.31 -1.92
C GLY A 118 2.92 -7.15 -1.27
N ASN A 119 2.94 -7.04 0.07
CA ASN A 119 2.32 -5.91 0.76
C ASN A 119 2.82 -4.55 0.21
N LYS A 120 4.15 -4.39 0.07
CA LYS A 120 4.74 -3.19 -0.52
C LYS A 120 4.44 -3.01 -2.01
N ALA A 121 4.18 -4.10 -2.73
CA ALA A 121 3.77 -4.04 -4.12
C ALA A 121 2.33 -3.55 -4.22
N VAL A 122 1.42 -4.07 -3.41
CA VAL A 122 0.02 -3.63 -3.33
C VAL A 122 -0.07 -2.16 -2.91
N GLU A 123 0.72 -1.68 -1.92
CA GLU A 123 0.80 -0.25 -1.61
C GLU A 123 1.11 0.60 -2.85
N ARG A 124 2.07 0.15 -3.66
CA ARG A 124 2.48 0.88 -4.88
C ARG A 124 1.48 0.72 -6.03
N GLU A 125 0.79 -0.41 -6.10
CA GLU A 125 -0.32 -0.64 -7.02
C GLU A 125 -1.41 0.41 -6.82
N PHE A 126 -1.89 0.58 -5.58
CA PHE A 126 -2.90 1.58 -5.26
C PHE A 126 -2.41 3.02 -5.44
N ALA A 127 -1.11 3.26 -5.29
CA ALA A 127 -0.51 4.57 -5.53
C ALA A 127 -0.37 4.94 -7.00
N GLN A 128 0.03 3.99 -7.85
CA GLN A 128 0.43 4.25 -9.24
C GLN A 128 -0.44 3.53 -10.27
N GLY A 129 -1.37 2.68 -9.83
CA GLY A 129 -2.29 1.94 -10.66
C GLY A 129 -1.75 0.62 -11.22
N THR A 130 -0.45 0.37 -11.21
CA THR A 130 0.12 -0.83 -11.83
C THR A 130 1.39 -1.28 -11.15
N VAL A 131 1.48 -2.59 -10.90
CA VAL A 131 2.66 -3.30 -10.40
C VAL A 131 2.85 -4.58 -11.18
N CYS A 132 4.06 -5.05 -11.31
CA CYS A 132 4.39 -6.31 -11.96
C CYS A 132 5.17 -7.22 -11.02
N PHE A 133 4.65 -8.44 -10.78
CA PHE A 133 5.43 -9.56 -10.28
C PHE A 133 6.03 -10.31 -11.45
N TYR A 134 7.28 -10.74 -11.34
CA TYR A 134 7.92 -11.56 -12.34
C TYR A 134 8.81 -12.62 -11.71
N LEU A 135 8.99 -13.71 -12.43
CA LEU A 135 9.74 -14.88 -12.00
C LEU A 135 11.15 -14.84 -12.56
N GLN A 136 12.13 -15.01 -11.69
CA GLN A 136 13.54 -15.07 -12.03
C GLN A 136 14.09 -16.45 -11.68
N LEU A 137 14.79 -17.08 -12.62
CA LEU A 137 15.53 -18.31 -12.36
C LEU A 137 16.79 -18.03 -11.55
N VAL A 138 17.01 -18.80 -10.50
CA VAL A 138 18.18 -18.69 -9.62
C VAL A 138 19.27 -19.63 -10.10
N LYS A 139 20.49 -19.11 -10.31
CA LYS A 139 21.66 -19.86 -10.84
C LYS A 139 21.30 -20.68 -12.08
N PRO A 140 20.85 -20.03 -13.15
CA PRO A 140 20.52 -20.75 -14.37
C PRO A 140 21.81 -21.39 -14.95
N THR A 141 21.66 -22.62 -15.43
CA THR A 141 22.74 -23.36 -16.12
C THR A 141 22.20 -23.86 -17.46
N VAL A 142 23.04 -23.80 -18.48
CA VAL A 142 22.69 -24.30 -19.81
C VAL A 142 23.52 -25.54 -20.12
N ASN A 143 22.87 -26.71 -20.12
CA ASN A 143 23.50 -27.99 -20.46
C ASN A 143 22.92 -28.51 -21.78
N LYS A 144 23.76 -28.70 -22.80
CA LYS A 144 23.35 -29.19 -24.12
C LYS A 144 22.18 -28.43 -24.76
N GLY A 145 22.10 -27.10 -24.52
CA GLY A 145 21.02 -26.26 -25.04
C GLY A 145 19.73 -26.25 -24.18
N GLN A 146 19.67 -27.04 -23.11
CA GLN A 146 18.55 -27.01 -22.18
C GLN A 146 18.89 -26.10 -20.98
N LEU A 147 17.98 -25.19 -20.67
CA LEU A 147 18.06 -24.30 -19.54
C LEU A 147 17.49 -24.99 -18.30
N SER A 148 18.31 -25.11 -17.26
CA SER A 148 17.94 -25.60 -15.93
C SER A 148 18.25 -24.54 -14.88
N ALA A 149 17.59 -24.57 -13.74
CA ALA A 149 17.83 -23.64 -12.64
C ALA A 149 17.81 -24.36 -11.28
N GLN A 150 18.45 -23.78 -10.28
CA GLN A 150 18.42 -24.32 -8.93
C GLN A 150 17.07 -24.11 -8.26
N SER A 151 16.46 -22.92 -8.45
CA SER A 151 15.15 -22.57 -7.92
C SER A 151 14.55 -21.41 -8.70
N VAL A 152 13.29 -21.08 -8.36
CA VAL A 152 12.57 -19.89 -8.86
C VAL A 152 12.50 -18.85 -7.76
N GLN A 153 12.61 -17.57 -8.10
CA GLN A 153 12.48 -16.45 -7.18
C GLN A 153 11.46 -15.46 -7.71
N ILE A 154 10.58 -14.96 -6.82
CA ILE A 154 9.62 -13.91 -7.14
C ILE A 154 10.31 -12.55 -6.96
N LYS A 155 10.19 -11.70 -7.97
CA LYS A 155 10.62 -10.31 -7.96
C LYS A 155 9.41 -9.40 -8.25
N ALA A 156 9.51 -8.12 -7.91
CA ALA A 156 8.47 -7.15 -8.22
C ALA A 156 9.07 -5.85 -8.75
N ILE A 157 8.51 -5.35 -9.84
CA ILE A 157 8.67 -3.95 -10.27
C ILE A 157 7.50 -3.17 -9.67
N LYS A 158 7.81 -2.38 -8.64
CA LYS A 158 6.83 -1.60 -7.88
C LYS A 158 6.62 -0.18 -8.42
N ASP A 159 7.47 0.25 -9.31
CA ASP A 159 7.38 1.55 -9.96
C ASP A 159 6.74 1.36 -11.34
N ALA A 160 5.47 1.76 -11.48
CA ALA A 160 4.72 1.63 -12.70
C ALA A 160 5.42 2.30 -13.90
N GLN A 161 6.23 3.31 -13.67
CA GLN A 161 7.03 3.95 -14.73
C GLN A 161 8.09 3.03 -15.35
N LYS A 162 8.41 1.92 -14.70
CA LYS A 162 9.39 0.92 -15.17
C LYS A 162 8.76 -0.31 -15.80
N ILE A 163 7.44 -0.30 -15.94
CA ILE A 163 6.62 -1.35 -16.53
C ILE A 163 6.06 -0.80 -17.84
N VAL A 164 6.48 -1.33 -18.98
CA VAL A 164 6.07 -0.81 -20.28
C VAL A 164 5.34 -1.90 -21.07
N PRO A 165 4.02 -1.79 -21.29
CA PRO A 165 3.28 -2.70 -22.13
C PRO A 165 3.75 -2.55 -23.58
N LEU A 166 3.95 -3.69 -24.26
CA LEU A 166 4.38 -3.74 -25.65
C LEU A 166 3.27 -4.25 -26.56
N THR A 167 2.64 -5.36 -26.16
CA THR A 167 1.48 -5.95 -26.82
C THR A 167 0.41 -6.20 -25.79
N TYR A 168 -0.79 -5.73 -26.04
CA TYR A 168 -1.92 -5.80 -25.12
C TYR A 168 -3.23 -5.77 -25.88
N ASP A 169 -4.28 -6.27 -25.25
CA ASP A 169 -5.68 -6.07 -25.61
C ASP A 169 -6.40 -5.21 -24.56
N GLU A 170 -7.72 -5.20 -24.58
CA GLU A 170 -8.53 -4.40 -23.65
C GLU A 170 -8.35 -4.86 -22.18
N GLU A 171 -8.08 -6.14 -21.93
CA GLU A 171 -8.07 -6.73 -20.59
C GLU A 171 -6.67 -7.09 -20.10
N ASP A 172 -5.80 -7.64 -20.98
CA ASP A 172 -4.52 -8.22 -20.57
C ASP A 172 -3.32 -7.67 -21.36
N ILE A 173 -2.17 -7.73 -20.72
CA ILE A 173 -0.87 -7.41 -21.32
C ILE A 173 -0.16 -8.72 -21.62
N SER A 174 -0.02 -9.02 -22.90
CA SER A 174 0.63 -10.25 -23.36
C SER A 174 2.14 -10.12 -23.48
N GLU A 175 2.68 -8.95 -23.87
CA GLU A 175 4.11 -8.69 -23.94
C GLU A 175 4.47 -7.41 -23.19
N ILE A 176 5.62 -7.42 -22.49
CA ILE A 176 6.02 -6.36 -21.59
C ILE A 176 7.54 -6.13 -21.61
N ALA A 177 7.95 -4.89 -21.37
CA ALA A 177 9.31 -4.55 -21.03
C ALA A 177 9.40 -4.05 -19.57
N LEU A 178 10.26 -4.66 -18.77
CA LEU A 178 10.53 -4.29 -17.39
C LEU A 178 11.90 -3.65 -17.29
N ALA A 179 11.96 -2.43 -16.73
CA ALA A 179 13.20 -1.70 -16.54
C ALA A 179 13.62 -1.69 -15.06
N SER A 180 14.90 -1.85 -14.82
CA SER A 180 15.51 -1.69 -13.49
C SER A 180 16.74 -0.82 -13.60
N GLU A 181 16.89 0.12 -12.70
CA GLU A 181 18.07 0.95 -12.60
C GLU A 181 18.91 0.52 -11.40
N TYR A 182 20.23 0.47 -11.58
CA TYR A 182 21.18 0.24 -10.49
C TYR A 182 22.41 1.10 -10.66
N THR A 183 23.11 1.32 -9.56
CA THR A 183 24.36 2.08 -9.54
C THR A 183 25.49 1.16 -9.12
N GLN A 184 26.56 1.12 -9.91
CA GLN A 184 27.76 0.35 -9.61
C GLN A 184 28.99 1.27 -9.81
N ASN A 185 29.86 1.36 -8.81
CA ASN A 185 31.06 2.20 -8.83
C ASN A 185 30.80 3.68 -9.19
N GLY A 186 29.64 4.23 -8.77
CA GLY A 186 29.24 5.60 -9.08
C GLY A 186 28.64 5.81 -10.48
N GLU A 187 28.62 4.80 -11.33
CA GLU A 187 28.01 4.81 -12.64
C GLU A 187 26.58 4.27 -12.59
N ARG A 188 25.70 4.84 -13.41
CA ARG A 188 24.29 4.43 -13.50
C ARG A 188 24.11 3.47 -14.65
N PHE A 189 23.42 2.38 -14.37
CA PHE A 189 23.07 1.37 -15.35
C PHE A 189 21.56 1.16 -15.39
N MET A 190 21.07 0.79 -16.57
CA MET A 190 19.68 0.37 -16.79
C MET A 190 19.68 -1.05 -17.34
N TYR A 191 18.94 -1.91 -16.69
CA TYR A 191 18.67 -3.26 -17.12
C TYR A 191 17.22 -3.35 -17.62
N ILE A 192 17.01 -3.84 -18.82
CA ILE A 192 15.71 -3.97 -19.46
C ILE A 192 15.51 -5.43 -19.83
N GLN A 193 14.44 -6.03 -19.29
CA GLN A 193 13.96 -7.35 -19.68
C GLN A 193 12.73 -7.19 -20.57
N VAL A 194 12.76 -7.78 -21.75
CA VAL A 194 11.65 -7.82 -22.68
C VAL A 194 11.09 -9.23 -22.69
N PHE A 195 9.81 -9.36 -22.43
CA PHE A 195 9.08 -10.62 -22.42
C PHE A 195 8.19 -10.68 -23.64
N LYS A 196 8.50 -11.60 -24.56
CA LYS A 196 7.77 -11.79 -25.78
C LYS A 196 7.06 -13.13 -25.80
N GLN A 197 5.80 -13.11 -26.18
CA GLN A 197 5.00 -14.32 -26.34
C GLN A 197 5.39 -15.04 -27.65
N GLU A 198 5.60 -16.35 -27.56
CA GLU A 198 5.81 -17.24 -28.70
C GLU A 198 4.74 -18.33 -28.72
N GLN A 199 4.74 -19.16 -29.78
CA GLN A 199 3.76 -20.25 -29.92
C GLN A 199 3.77 -21.23 -28.73
N GLU A 200 4.94 -21.44 -28.11
CA GLU A 200 5.11 -22.28 -26.92
C GLU A 200 5.88 -21.51 -25.84
N GLY A 201 5.16 -20.76 -25.03
CA GLY A 201 5.72 -20.04 -23.88
C GLY A 201 6.23 -18.63 -24.20
N TYR A 202 7.28 -18.20 -23.53
CA TYR A 202 7.80 -16.83 -23.58
C TYR A 202 9.29 -16.81 -23.86
N GLN A 203 9.72 -15.94 -24.77
CA GLN A 203 11.12 -15.60 -24.98
C GLN A 203 11.47 -14.34 -24.19
N ILE A 204 12.50 -14.42 -23.37
CA ILE A 204 13.00 -13.31 -22.57
C ILE A 204 14.29 -12.79 -23.20
N TYR A 205 14.37 -11.45 -23.38
CA TYR A 205 15.55 -10.76 -23.85
C TYR A 205 16.07 -9.82 -22.76
N ASN A 206 17.35 -9.96 -22.41
CA ASN A 206 18.03 -9.14 -21.41
C ASN A 206 18.93 -8.12 -22.10
N HIS A 207 18.72 -6.84 -21.79
CA HIS A 207 19.49 -5.73 -22.34
C HIS A 207 20.08 -4.90 -21.21
N TYR A 208 21.37 -4.57 -21.34
CA TYR A 208 22.12 -3.80 -20.36
C TYR A 208 22.63 -2.52 -20.99
N PHE A 209 22.41 -1.39 -20.32
CA PHE A 209 22.82 -0.08 -20.78
C PHE A 209 23.52 0.68 -19.65
N LYS A 210 24.60 1.36 -19.98
CA LYS A 210 25.21 2.39 -19.14
C LYS A 210 24.55 3.71 -19.47
N ILE A 211 24.14 4.47 -18.45
CA ILE A 211 23.48 5.76 -18.60
C ILE A 211 24.51 6.85 -18.35
N ASN A 212 24.79 7.64 -19.38
CA ASN A 212 25.75 8.72 -19.35
C ASN A 212 25.04 10.07 -19.28
N ASN A 213 25.45 10.94 -18.34
CA ASN A 213 25.02 12.33 -18.35
C ASN A 213 25.79 13.07 -19.43
N VAL A 214 25.10 13.53 -20.45
CA VAL A 214 25.69 14.40 -21.48
C VAL A 214 25.44 15.85 -21.06
N ALA A 215 26.39 16.75 -21.34
CA ALA A 215 26.25 18.16 -21.00
C ALA A 215 24.98 18.77 -21.63
N GLY A 216 24.18 19.50 -20.82
CA GLY A 216 22.99 20.19 -21.28
C GLY A 216 21.72 19.32 -21.26
N ASP A 217 21.38 18.72 -20.12
CA ASP A 217 20.14 17.93 -19.90
C ASP A 217 19.90 16.74 -20.85
N ALA A 218 20.77 16.49 -21.81
CA ALA A 218 20.74 15.32 -22.66
C ALA A 218 21.31 14.11 -21.90
N VAL A 219 20.54 13.02 -21.84
CA VAL A 219 20.98 11.76 -21.25
C VAL A 219 21.30 10.80 -22.39
N GLY A 220 22.58 10.40 -22.49
CA GLY A 220 23.04 9.39 -23.42
C GLY A 220 23.00 7.99 -22.81
N TYR A 221 23.03 6.98 -23.65
CA TYR A 221 23.15 5.58 -23.21
C TYR A 221 24.07 4.81 -24.15
N GLU A 222 24.70 3.78 -23.60
CA GLU A 222 25.58 2.88 -24.32
C GLU A 222 25.21 1.44 -23.94
N ARG A 223 25.10 0.57 -24.94
CA ARG A 223 24.85 -0.84 -24.69
C ARG A 223 26.11 -1.49 -24.14
N VAL A 224 25.96 -2.19 -23.00
CA VAL A 224 27.06 -2.90 -22.35
C VAL A 224 26.81 -4.40 -22.32
N SER A 225 27.87 -5.18 -22.13
CA SER A 225 27.76 -6.61 -21.97
C SER A 225 27.06 -6.98 -20.66
N ALA A 226 26.37 -8.12 -20.66
CA ALA A 226 25.74 -8.64 -19.45
C ALA A 226 26.77 -8.87 -18.35
N PRO A 227 26.51 -8.42 -17.11
CA PRO A 227 27.37 -8.71 -15.99
C PRO A 227 27.38 -10.23 -15.72
N ASN A 228 28.55 -10.76 -15.32
CA ASN A 228 28.73 -12.17 -14.93
C ASN A 228 28.40 -13.23 -15.99
N GLY A 229 28.36 -12.87 -17.28
CA GLY A 229 28.08 -13.82 -18.36
C GLY A 229 26.65 -14.35 -18.38
N GLU A 230 25.70 -13.59 -17.84
CA GLU A 230 24.27 -13.94 -17.91
C GLU A 230 23.80 -14.13 -19.35
N ALA A 231 22.86 -15.05 -19.56
CA ALA A 231 22.28 -15.29 -20.88
C ALA A 231 21.54 -14.06 -21.40
N ILE A 232 21.85 -13.64 -22.61
CA ILE A 232 21.21 -12.49 -23.26
C ILE A 232 19.74 -12.79 -23.59
N SER A 233 19.42 -14.08 -23.87
CA SER A 233 18.05 -14.52 -24.11
C SER A 233 17.86 -15.99 -23.72
N TYR A 234 16.64 -16.31 -23.29
CA TYR A 234 16.24 -17.67 -22.92
C TYR A 234 14.71 -17.84 -23.03
N LYS A 235 14.27 -19.09 -23.16
CA LYS A 235 12.84 -19.43 -23.31
C LYS A 235 12.29 -20.05 -22.04
N LEU A 236 11.08 -19.64 -21.65
CA LEU A 236 10.30 -20.19 -20.56
C LEU A 236 8.99 -20.78 -21.07
N PRO A 237 8.46 -21.85 -20.43
CA PRO A 237 7.28 -22.58 -20.91
C PRO A 237 5.94 -21.89 -20.60
N CYS A 238 5.94 -20.91 -19.73
CA CYS A 238 4.73 -20.21 -19.29
C CYS A 238 4.97 -18.69 -19.22
N LYS A 239 3.91 -17.91 -18.98
CA LYS A 239 3.97 -16.46 -18.73
C LYS A 239 4.71 -16.22 -17.41
N PRO A 240 5.92 -15.62 -17.44
CA PRO A 240 6.75 -15.48 -16.25
C PRO A 240 6.53 -14.17 -15.50
N PHE A 241 5.46 -13.45 -15.79
CA PHE A 241 5.09 -12.20 -15.12
C PHE A 241 3.58 -12.11 -14.94
N VAL A 242 3.17 -11.39 -13.91
CA VAL A 242 1.77 -11.08 -13.61
C VAL A 242 1.65 -9.59 -13.32
N ILE A 243 0.69 -8.96 -13.98
CA ILE A 243 0.37 -7.54 -13.77
C ILE A 243 -0.75 -7.46 -12.74
N LEU A 244 -0.55 -6.65 -11.71
CA LEU A 244 -1.56 -6.34 -10.71
C LEU A 244 -2.01 -4.90 -10.89
N LYS A 245 -3.33 -4.72 -10.98
CA LYS A 245 -4.02 -3.43 -11.14
C LYS A 245 -5.16 -3.36 -10.13
N PRO A 246 -5.47 -2.20 -9.52
CA PRO A 246 -6.68 -2.04 -8.73
C PRO A 246 -7.90 -2.41 -9.56
N ASN A 247 -8.86 -3.13 -8.96
CA ASN A 247 -10.09 -3.55 -9.64
C ASN A 247 -11.07 -2.37 -9.79
N ILE A 248 -10.64 -1.37 -10.55
CA ILE A 248 -11.42 -0.17 -10.91
C ILE A 248 -11.19 0.14 -12.39
N GLU A 249 -12.25 0.57 -13.05
CA GLU A 249 -12.18 0.95 -14.46
C GLU A 249 -11.34 2.22 -14.65
N ASN A 250 -10.48 2.22 -15.68
CA ASN A 250 -9.66 3.38 -16.02
C ASN A 250 -10.49 4.35 -16.86
N ASN A 251 -11.03 5.39 -16.23
CA ASN A 251 -11.81 6.42 -16.89
C ASN A 251 -10.97 7.62 -17.39
N ILE A 252 -9.65 7.53 -17.35
CA ILE A 252 -8.75 8.64 -17.71
C ILE A 252 -8.18 8.46 -19.11
N ALA A 253 -7.88 7.22 -19.50
CA ALA A 253 -7.35 6.90 -20.82
C ALA A 253 -7.58 5.42 -21.17
N ASP A 254 -7.71 5.13 -22.46
CA ASP A 254 -7.84 3.76 -22.98
C ASP A 254 -6.45 3.11 -23.13
N VAL A 255 -5.85 2.82 -21.99
CA VAL A 255 -4.52 2.17 -21.92
C VAL A 255 -4.58 0.94 -21.02
N PRO A 256 -3.75 -0.08 -21.25
CA PRO A 256 -3.78 -1.32 -20.48
C PRO A 256 -3.27 -1.18 -19.04
N LEU A 257 -2.79 -0.01 -18.66
CA LEU A 257 -2.32 0.30 -17.32
C LEU A 257 -3.49 0.71 -16.42
N GLY A 258 -3.45 0.29 -15.17
CA GLY A 258 -4.43 0.70 -14.16
C GLY A 258 -4.24 2.15 -13.70
N MET A 259 -5.19 2.66 -12.93
CA MET A 259 -5.13 4.00 -12.34
C MET A 259 -5.02 3.95 -10.81
N SER A 260 -4.50 5.03 -10.21
CA SER A 260 -4.41 5.16 -8.75
C SER A 260 -5.79 5.16 -8.11
N ILE A 261 -5.90 4.58 -6.90
CA ILE A 261 -7.16 4.55 -6.13
C ILE A 261 -7.69 5.96 -5.82
N TYR A 262 -6.81 6.94 -5.72
CA TYR A 262 -7.17 8.34 -5.50
C TYR A 262 -7.13 9.19 -6.78
N ALA A 263 -7.02 8.58 -7.97
CA ALA A 263 -6.95 9.34 -9.23
C ALA A 263 -8.15 10.27 -9.41
N ASN A 264 -9.35 9.82 -9.01
CA ASN A 264 -10.60 10.59 -9.04
C ASN A 264 -10.89 11.36 -7.74
N ALA A 265 -9.93 11.46 -6.82
CA ALA A 265 -10.05 12.10 -5.52
C ALA A 265 -8.94 13.14 -5.26
N ILE A 266 -8.29 13.62 -6.30
CA ILE A 266 -7.20 14.60 -6.19
C ILE A 266 -7.69 15.89 -5.52
N ASP A 267 -8.84 16.42 -5.93
CA ASP A 267 -9.43 17.63 -5.34
C ASP A 267 -9.70 17.46 -3.84
N MET A 268 -10.04 16.24 -3.39
CA MET A 268 -10.23 15.91 -1.99
C MET A 268 -8.90 15.86 -1.22
N LEU A 269 -7.83 15.35 -1.85
CA LEU A 269 -6.48 15.40 -1.27
C LEU A 269 -6.00 16.85 -1.10
N GLU A 270 -6.22 17.69 -2.11
CA GLU A 270 -5.94 19.13 -2.04
C GLU A 270 -6.73 19.81 -0.92
N SER A 271 -8.02 19.49 -0.80
CA SER A 271 -8.89 20.03 0.24
C SER A 271 -8.45 19.59 1.66
N CYS A 272 -8.00 18.33 1.83
CA CYS A 272 -7.45 17.86 3.10
C CYS A 272 -6.17 18.61 3.49
N ASP A 273 -5.22 18.76 2.55
CA ASP A 273 -3.97 19.47 2.80
C ASP A 273 -4.21 20.97 3.05
N LEU A 274 -5.18 21.58 2.35
CA LEU A 274 -5.57 22.96 2.57
C LEU A 274 -6.23 23.17 3.95
N ALA A 275 -7.14 22.29 4.36
CA ALA A 275 -7.76 22.34 5.68
C ALA A 275 -6.73 22.17 6.80
N TYR A 276 -5.77 21.26 6.61
CA TYR A 276 -4.67 21.05 7.54
C TYR A 276 -3.72 22.26 7.62
N ASP A 277 -3.37 22.87 6.48
CA ASP A 277 -2.55 24.08 6.42
C ASP A 277 -3.27 25.25 7.11
N ASN A 278 -4.59 25.40 6.91
CA ASN A 278 -5.40 26.43 7.56
C ASN A 278 -5.41 26.29 9.09
N LEU A 279 -5.52 25.08 9.63
CA LEU A 279 -5.42 24.82 11.06
C LEU A 279 -4.08 25.32 11.63
N PHE A 280 -2.98 25.05 10.92
CA PHE A 280 -1.65 25.53 11.28
C PHE A 280 -1.53 27.05 11.16
N MET A 281 -2.03 27.61 10.06
CA MET A 281 -1.96 29.06 9.81
C MET A 281 -2.81 29.85 10.81
N ASP A 282 -4.00 29.34 11.17
CA ASP A 282 -4.87 29.97 12.18
C ASP A 282 -4.15 30.04 13.55
N THR A 283 -3.47 28.96 13.92
CA THR A 283 -2.64 28.92 15.16
C THR A 283 -1.45 29.90 15.06
N LEU A 284 -0.82 30.01 13.89
CA LEU A 284 0.34 30.88 13.68
C LEU A 284 -0.05 32.37 13.68
N LEU A 285 -1.14 32.70 12.94
CA LEU A 285 -1.61 34.08 12.77
C LEU A 285 -2.43 34.56 13.97
N GLY A 286 -3.13 33.65 14.66
CA GLY A 286 -3.93 33.95 15.85
C GLY A 286 -3.11 34.16 17.15
N LYS A 287 -1.79 34.21 17.06
CA LYS A 287 -0.96 34.56 18.20
C LYS A 287 -1.32 35.96 18.71
N LYS A 288 -1.41 36.08 20.03
CA LYS A 288 -1.63 37.37 20.70
C LYS A 288 -0.64 38.43 20.20
N LYS A 289 -1.17 39.63 19.87
CA LYS A 289 -0.38 40.79 19.48
C LYS A 289 -0.79 41.98 20.30
N ILE A 290 0.17 42.83 20.63
CA ILE A 290 -0.05 44.08 21.32
C ILE A 290 0.37 45.20 20.39
N PHE A 291 -0.58 45.98 19.92
CA PHE A 291 -0.33 47.16 19.12
C PHE A 291 -0.05 48.34 20.06
N MET A 292 1.10 48.97 19.86
CA MET A 292 1.53 50.06 20.70
C MET A 292 1.98 51.26 19.88
N ASP A 293 1.65 52.46 20.37
CA ASP A 293 2.23 53.68 19.87
C ASP A 293 3.76 53.67 20.05
N GLN A 294 4.49 54.06 19.03
CA GLN A 294 5.95 54.13 19.05
C GLN A 294 6.48 54.98 20.19
N ALA A 295 5.73 56.00 20.60
CA ALA A 295 6.09 56.86 21.74
C ALA A 295 6.09 56.14 23.10
N LEU A 296 5.42 54.97 23.21
CA LEU A 296 5.42 54.11 24.39
C LEU A 296 6.60 53.15 24.45
N LEU A 297 7.34 53.00 23.36
CA LEU A 297 8.47 52.10 23.25
C LEU A 297 9.78 52.89 23.26
N SER A 298 10.75 52.47 24.04
CA SER A 298 12.10 52.98 23.93
C SER A 298 12.71 52.48 22.60
N MET A 299 13.44 53.38 21.90
CA MET A 299 14.03 53.07 20.61
C MET A 299 15.50 52.77 20.77
N LYS A 300 15.95 51.64 20.20
CA LYS A 300 17.36 51.28 20.15
C LYS A 300 17.91 51.53 18.74
N PRO A 301 19.02 52.26 18.59
CA PRO A 301 19.63 52.44 17.29
C PRO A 301 20.24 51.12 16.81
N THR A 302 19.87 50.69 15.59
CA THR A 302 20.33 49.43 14.95
C THR A 302 21.34 49.71 13.83
N ALA A 303 21.40 50.93 13.29
CA ALA A 303 22.40 51.37 12.33
C ALA A 303 22.83 52.79 12.61
N TYR A 304 24.12 53.10 12.35
CA TYR A 304 24.71 54.42 12.53
C TYR A 304 25.36 54.88 11.20
N ALA A 305 25.22 56.13 10.86
CA ALA A 305 26.04 56.81 9.85
C ALA A 305 26.93 57.86 10.53
N LEU A 306 28.00 58.24 9.86
CA LEU A 306 28.82 59.36 10.30
C LEU A 306 28.25 60.65 9.71
N ASN A 307 28.03 61.66 10.54
CA ASN A 307 27.70 63.01 10.07
C ASN A 307 28.95 63.74 9.56
N ASP A 308 28.77 64.92 8.97
CA ASP A 308 29.88 65.73 8.44
C ASP A 308 30.93 66.13 9.48
N LYS A 309 30.63 65.92 10.77
CA LYS A 309 31.56 66.14 11.92
C LYS A 309 32.22 64.85 12.41
N GLY A 310 31.99 63.72 11.74
CA GLY A 310 32.54 62.41 12.14
C GLY A 310 31.87 61.75 13.33
N GLU A 311 30.70 62.24 13.78
CA GLU A 311 29.95 61.64 14.89
C GLU A 311 28.99 60.57 14.41
N LYS A 312 28.85 59.50 15.18
CA LYS A 312 27.91 58.44 14.88
C LYS A 312 26.47 58.87 15.18
N VAL A 313 25.68 59.08 14.14
CA VAL A 313 24.25 59.38 14.22
C VAL A 313 23.42 58.15 13.88
N PRO A 314 22.42 57.79 14.69
CA PRO A 314 21.59 56.65 14.40
C PRO A 314 20.75 56.91 13.14
N VAL A 315 20.90 56.03 12.15
CA VAL A 315 20.15 56.09 10.87
C VAL A 315 18.95 55.18 10.86
N LYS A 316 19.04 54.12 11.64
CA LYS A 316 17.92 53.17 11.80
C LYS A 316 17.71 52.88 13.30
N GLN A 317 16.48 52.98 13.71
CA GLN A 317 16.07 52.67 15.09
C GLN A 317 14.96 51.60 15.05
N GLU A 318 15.03 50.67 16.00
CA GLU A 318 14.01 49.65 16.17
C GLU A 318 13.47 49.73 17.62
N PRO A 319 12.19 49.38 17.85
CA PRO A 319 11.62 49.33 19.18
C PRO A 319 12.41 48.41 20.11
N ASP A 320 12.84 48.90 21.25
CA ASP A 320 13.48 48.10 22.29
C ASP A 320 12.40 47.45 23.16
N VAL A 321 11.99 46.25 22.82
CA VAL A 321 10.99 45.46 23.56
C VAL A 321 11.62 44.68 24.74
N GLY A 322 12.88 45.00 25.10
CA GLY A 322 13.59 44.29 26.15
C GLY A 322 14.03 42.88 25.79
N ALA A 323 15.08 42.39 26.46
CA ALA A 323 15.70 41.09 26.15
C ALA A 323 14.80 39.87 26.46
N THR A 324 13.68 40.06 27.18
CA THR A 324 12.79 39.00 27.65
C THR A 324 11.47 38.93 26.91
N LEU A 325 11.15 39.85 26.00
CA LEU A 325 9.86 39.88 25.31
C LEU A 325 10.05 39.48 23.83
N GLU A 326 9.21 38.55 23.38
CA GLU A 326 9.22 38.16 21.97
C GLU A 326 8.85 39.35 21.07
N LYS A 327 9.74 39.70 20.13
CA LYS A 327 9.50 40.76 19.12
C LYS A 327 8.23 40.54 18.29
N SER A 328 7.73 39.31 18.22
CA SER A 328 6.48 38.96 17.51
C SER A 328 5.21 39.34 18.28
N LEU A 329 5.30 39.62 19.58
CA LEU A 329 4.18 40.00 20.41
C LEU A 329 3.83 41.49 20.29
N TYR A 330 4.83 42.36 20.12
CA TYR A 330 4.65 43.80 20.07
C TYR A 330 4.78 44.35 18.67
N VAL A 331 3.77 45.10 18.24
CA VAL A 331 3.71 45.75 16.92
C VAL A 331 3.63 47.26 17.12
N SER A 332 4.64 47.99 16.64
CA SER A 332 4.61 49.45 16.62
C SER A 332 3.73 49.96 15.50
N THR A 333 2.76 50.81 15.81
CA THR A 333 1.81 51.41 14.85
C THR A 333 2.25 52.80 14.35
N GLY A 334 3.47 53.22 14.69
CA GLY A 334 3.95 54.58 14.42
C GLY A 334 3.51 55.55 15.50
N THR A 335 3.88 56.82 15.35
CA THR A 335 3.54 57.88 16.30
C THR A 335 2.28 58.61 15.87
N GLN A 336 1.25 58.63 16.71
CA GLN A 336 0.07 59.46 16.44
C GLN A 336 0.41 60.92 16.76
N VAL A 337 0.30 61.75 15.76
CA VAL A 337 0.70 63.18 15.82
C VAL A 337 -0.36 64.10 16.43
N SER A 338 -1.55 63.57 16.78
CA SER A 338 -2.64 64.41 17.32
C SER A 338 -2.57 64.50 18.84
N PRO A 339 -2.43 65.74 19.41
CA PRO A 339 -2.32 65.92 20.84
C PRO A 339 -3.56 65.50 21.64
N ASP A 340 -4.72 65.42 20.98
CA ASP A 340 -6.02 65.18 21.63
C ASP A 340 -6.45 63.71 21.56
N LYS A 341 -5.65 62.82 21.00
CA LYS A 341 -5.98 61.38 20.96
C LYS A 341 -5.13 60.61 21.99
N PRO A 342 -5.74 59.74 22.79
CA PRO A 342 -4.99 58.89 23.71
C PRO A 342 -4.00 58.02 22.89
N ARG A 343 -2.82 57.80 23.49
CA ARG A 343 -1.82 56.89 22.91
C ARG A 343 -2.39 55.49 22.71
N LEU A 344 -2.23 54.91 21.54
CA LEU A 344 -2.76 53.61 21.22
C LEU A 344 -2.04 52.52 22.03
N PHE A 345 -2.79 51.78 22.79
CA PHE A 345 -2.41 50.51 23.36
C PHE A 345 -3.58 49.56 23.16
N GLU A 346 -3.47 48.64 22.28
CA GLU A 346 -4.54 47.71 21.92
C GLU A 346 -4.04 46.29 21.94
N GLU A 347 -4.74 45.44 22.65
CA GLU A 347 -4.48 44.01 22.69
C GLU A 347 -5.33 43.30 21.63
N TYR A 348 -4.68 42.65 20.70
CA TYR A 348 -5.31 41.76 19.75
C TYR A 348 -5.10 40.31 20.18
N ASN A 349 -6.15 39.68 20.68
CA ASN A 349 -6.14 38.30 21.15
C ASN A 349 -7.37 37.56 20.61
N PRO A 350 -7.36 37.18 19.30
CA PRO A 350 -8.49 36.53 18.70
C PRO A 350 -8.69 35.13 19.27
N SER A 351 -9.94 34.69 19.37
CA SER A 351 -10.24 33.28 19.64
C SER A 351 -9.78 32.42 18.46
N LEU A 352 -9.04 31.36 18.74
CA LEU A 352 -8.66 30.39 17.74
C LEU A 352 -9.88 29.55 17.37
N ARG A 353 -10.15 29.38 16.08
CA ARG A 353 -11.25 28.56 15.54
C ARG A 353 -10.86 27.09 15.48
N VAL A 354 -10.48 26.53 16.63
CA VAL A 354 -9.92 25.18 16.70
C VAL A 354 -10.97 24.12 16.37
N ASP A 355 -12.18 24.28 16.85
CA ASP A 355 -13.23 23.29 16.67
C ASP A 355 -13.78 23.31 15.23
N GLU A 356 -14.01 24.49 14.66
CA GLU A 356 -14.40 24.63 13.25
C GLU A 356 -13.33 24.09 12.29
N ASN A 357 -12.05 24.32 12.61
CA ASN A 357 -10.95 23.77 11.82
C ASN A 357 -10.86 22.23 11.93
N LYS A 358 -11.09 21.66 13.12
CA LYS A 358 -11.17 20.21 13.30
C LYS A 358 -12.32 19.60 12.51
N GLU A 359 -13.51 20.21 12.58
CA GLU A 359 -14.69 19.77 11.83
C GLU A 359 -14.43 19.79 10.32
N ASN A 360 -13.80 20.87 9.83
CA ASN A 360 -13.44 20.98 8.42
C ASN A 360 -12.45 19.89 7.99
N VAL A 361 -11.39 19.65 8.77
CA VAL A 361 -10.44 18.56 8.49
C VAL A 361 -11.16 17.21 8.52
N GLN A 362 -12.01 16.95 9.53
CA GLN A 362 -12.75 15.70 9.63
C GLN A 362 -13.71 15.48 8.47
N PHE A 363 -14.43 16.51 8.05
CA PHE A 363 -15.33 16.45 6.89
C PHE A 363 -14.57 16.06 5.60
N ASN A 364 -13.45 16.72 5.32
CA ASN A 364 -12.64 16.42 4.15
C ASN A 364 -12.05 15.00 4.19
N LEU A 365 -11.61 14.53 5.37
CA LEU A 365 -11.13 13.16 5.55
C LEU A 365 -12.21 12.12 5.31
N ASN A 366 -13.43 12.35 5.79
CA ASN A 366 -14.55 11.44 5.58
C ASN A 366 -14.92 11.34 4.09
N LEU A 367 -14.94 12.48 3.40
CA LEU A 367 -15.23 12.54 1.97
C LEU A 367 -14.13 11.83 1.15
N LEU A 368 -12.87 12.10 1.46
CA LEU A 368 -11.72 11.44 0.83
C LEU A 368 -11.74 9.92 1.06
N SER A 369 -12.00 9.49 2.28
CA SER A 369 -12.06 8.08 2.67
C SER A 369 -13.15 7.33 1.91
N SER A 370 -14.37 7.88 1.85
CA SER A 370 -15.48 7.31 1.08
C SER A 370 -15.15 7.25 -0.41
N LYS A 371 -14.59 8.32 -0.98
CA LYS A 371 -14.22 8.37 -2.40
C LYS A 371 -13.15 7.36 -2.79
N CYS A 372 -12.27 7.02 -1.85
CA CYS A 372 -11.23 5.99 -2.03
C CYS A 372 -11.70 4.58 -1.62
N GLY A 373 -12.98 4.36 -1.32
CA GLY A 373 -13.56 3.05 -1.02
C GLY A 373 -13.27 2.52 0.39
N LEU A 374 -12.77 3.36 1.31
CA LEU A 374 -12.48 2.97 2.70
C LEU A 374 -13.66 3.24 3.66
N GLY A 375 -14.79 3.74 3.14
CA GLY A 375 -15.95 4.16 3.94
C GLY A 375 -15.72 5.50 4.65
N GLN A 376 -16.82 6.11 5.14
CA GLN A 376 -16.75 7.48 5.68
C GLN A 376 -16.04 7.59 7.03
N ASN A 377 -15.97 6.51 7.81
CA ASN A 377 -15.53 6.56 9.21
C ASN A 377 -14.11 6.06 9.45
N ARG A 378 -13.33 5.79 8.41
CA ARG A 378 -11.98 5.21 8.54
C ARG A 378 -11.00 6.10 9.29
N TYR A 379 -11.06 7.43 9.06
CA TYR A 379 -10.11 8.41 9.61
C TYR A 379 -10.75 9.36 10.62
N GLN A 380 -11.50 8.83 11.60
CA GLN A 380 -12.10 9.62 12.67
C GLN A 380 -11.15 9.87 13.82
N PHE A 381 -11.09 11.14 14.31
CA PHE A 381 -10.29 11.50 15.50
C PHE A 381 -10.99 11.21 16.82
N SER A 382 -12.30 11.12 16.83
CA SER A 382 -13.08 10.80 18.02
C SER A 382 -14.01 9.64 17.74
N ILE A 383 -13.86 8.55 18.48
CA ILE A 383 -14.83 7.46 18.50
C ILE A 383 -16.00 7.93 19.38
N GLN A 384 -16.96 8.61 18.80
CA GLN A 384 -18.20 8.92 19.49
C GLN A 384 -19.07 7.65 19.50
N ASN A 385 -19.16 7.02 20.68
CA ASN A 385 -20.19 6.07 21.09
C ASN A 385 -20.75 5.12 20.02
N MET A 386 -19.90 4.31 19.38
CA MET A 386 -20.38 3.10 18.73
C MET A 386 -20.70 2.08 19.82
N THR A 387 -21.95 2.05 20.27
CA THR A 387 -22.38 1.25 21.43
C THR A 387 -22.77 -0.19 21.07
N THR A 388 -22.89 -0.54 19.79
CA THR A 388 -23.30 -1.89 19.38
C THR A 388 -22.49 -2.42 18.19
N ALA A 389 -22.20 -3.72 18.20
CA ALA A 389 -21.56 -4.45 17.10
C ALA A 389 -22.29 -4.27 15.76
N THR A 390 -23.62 -4.14 15.79
CA THR A 390 -24.44 -3.89 14.59
C THR A 390 -24.16 -2.53 13.95
N GLN A 391 -23.91 -1.48 14.75
CA GLN A 391 -23.56 -0.16 14.23
C GLN A 391 -22.15 -0.16 13.61
N VAL A 392 -21.20 -0.87 14.21
CA VAL A 392 -19.85 -1.06 13.65
C VAL A 392 -19.92 -1.78 12.30
N ARG A 393 -20.72 -2.85 12.20
CA ARG A 393 -20.93 -3.58 10.95
C ARG A 393 -21.57 -2.71 9.87
N ALA A 394 -22.59 -1.92 10.22
CA ALA A 394 -23.25 -1.02 9.28
C ALA A 394 -22.28 0.05 8.76
N SER A 395 -21.43 0.60 9.62
CA SER A 395 -20.42 1.59 9.22
C SER A 395 -19.31 1.01 8.36
N ASN A 396 -19.00 -0.28 8.49
CA ASN A 396 -17.95 -0.95 7.73
C ASN A 396 -18.45 -1.64 6.45
N LYS A 397 -19.76 -1.59 6.16
CA LYS A 397 -20.34 -2.28 4.99
C LYS A 397 -19.69 -1.83 3.67
N GLU A 398 -19.56 -0.53 3.46
CA GLU A 398 -18.95 0.06 2.26
C GLU A 398 -17.48 -0.41 2.10
N LEU A 399 -16.73 -0.40 3.20
CA LEU A 399 -15.35 -0.90 3.23
C LEU A 399 -15.30 -2.38 2.85
N THR A 400 -16.17 -3.21 3.44
CA THR A 400 -16.21 -4.66 3.20
C THR A 400 -16.49 -4.98 1.72
N GLU A 401 -17.49 -4.32 1.12
CA GLU A 401 -17.83 -4.48 -0.29
C GLU A 401 -16.66 -4.06 -1.20
N SER A 402 -15.99 -2.95 -0.87
CA SER A 402 -14.82 -2.47 -1.59
C SER A 402 -13.64 -3.43 -1.49
N VAL A 403 -13.38 -3.98 -0.31
CA VAL A 403 -12.30 -4.97 -0.09
C VAL A 403 -12.56 -6.24 -0.89
N TRP A 404 -13.78 -6.77 -0.87
CA TRP A 404 -14.13 -7.97 -1.65
C TRP A 404 -13.93 -7.73 -3.15
N LYS A 405 -14.31 -6.56 -3.64
CA LYS A 405 -14.08 -6.19 -5.05
C LYS A 405 -12.58 -6.21 -5.40
N GLN A 406 -11.72 -5.65 -4.56
CA GLN A 406 -10.28 -5.61 -4.81
C GLN A 406 -9.62 -7.00 -4.66
N ARG A 407 -10.12 -7.85 -3.75
CA ARG A 407 -9.62 -9.22 -3.56
C ARG A 407 -9.69 -10.08 -4.80
N ILE A 408 -10.68 -9.86 -5.68
CA ILE A 408 -10.83 -10.59 -6.94
C ILE A 408 -9.56 -10.45 -7.79
N ALA A 409 -9.10 -9.23 -8.04
CA ALA A 409 -7.90 -8.98 -8.85
C ALA A 409 -6.63 -9.58 -8.22
N ILE A 410 -6.49 -9.49 -6.91
CA ILE A 410 -5.35 -10.08 -6.18
C ILE A 410 -5.40 -11.60 -6.23
N GLN A 411 -6.57 -12.20 -6.05
CA GLN A 411 -6.74 -13.66 -6.11
C GLN A 411 -6.36 -14.20 -7.49
N ASP A 412 -6.82 -13.57 -8.56
CA ASP A 412 -6.49 -13.96 -9.94
C ASP A 412 -4.99 -13.85 -10.19
N ALA A 413 -4.39 -12.72 -9.80
CA ALA A 413 -2.95 -12.50 -9.95
C ALA A 413 -2.10 -13.51 -9.17
N LEU A 414 -2.47 -13.80 -7.91
CA LEU A 414 -1.76 -14.79 -7.09
C LEU A 414 -1.94 -16.21 -7.62
N THR A 415 -3.10 -16.54 -8.16
CA THR A 415 -3.36 -17.84 -8.77
C THR A 415 -2.51 -18.04 -10.04
N GLU A 416 -2.45 -17.03 -10.91
CA GLU A 416 -1.62 -17.06 -12.13
C GLU A 416 -0.12 -17.17 -11.77
N LEU A 417 0.33 -16.36 -10.80
CA LEU A 417 1.71 -16.37 -10.32
C LEU A 417 2.10 -17.75 -9.76
N THR A 418 1.24 -18.32 -8.91
CA THR A 418 1.46 -19.63 -8.27
C THR A 418 1.54 -20.74 -9.34
N ARG A 419 0.63 -20.75 -10.31
CA ARG A 419 0.63 -21.71 -11.39
C ARG A 419 1.93 -21.64 -12.22
N SER A 420 2.37 -20.42 -12.55
CA SER A 420 3.63 -20.22 -13.27
C SER A 420 4.85 -20.68 -12.47
N ILE A 421 4.86 -20.52 -11.13
CA ILE A 421 5.91 -21.04 -10.26
C ILE A 421 5.95 -22.57 -10.31
N ILE A 422 4.80 -23.24 -10.25
CA ILE A 422 4.71 -24.71 -10.29
C ILE A 422 5.23 -25.23 -11.64
N ILE A 423 4.82 -24.62 -12.76
CA ILE A 423 5.29 -25.00 -14.10
C ILE A 423 6.82 -24.85 -14.20
N LEU A 424 7.38 -23.72 -13.74
CA LEU A 424 8.83 -23.51 -13.77
C LEU A 424 9.58 -24.46 -12.83
N GLY A 425 9.01 -24.77 -11.68
CA GLY A 425 9.56 -25.77 -10.74
C GLY A 425 9.67 -27.14 -11.37
N LYS A 426 8.62 -27.58 -12.06
CA LYS A 426 8.58 -28.86 -12.79
C LYS A 426 9.56 -28.89 -13.95
N GLU A 427 9.52 -27.90 -14.85
CA GLU A 427 10.23 -27.96 -16.13
C GLU A 427 11.66 -27.42 -16.07
N LYS A 428 11.97 -26.45 -15.22
CA LYS A 428 13.30 -25.83 -15.14
C LYS A 428 14.10 -26.21 -13.92
N CYS A 429 13.43 -26.49 -12.79
CA CYS A 429 14.10 -26.99 -11.59
C CYS A 429 14.06 -28.53 -11.50
N HIS A 430 13.36 -29.21 -12.42
CA HIS A 430 13.25 -30.68 -12.49
C HIS A 430 12.75 -31.33 -11.18
N ILE A 431 11.85 -30.65 -10.48
CA ILE A 431 11.25 -31.20 -9.27
C ILE A 431 10.13 -32.17 -9.69
N SER A 432 10.31 -33.46 -9.35
CA SER A 432 9.31 -34.49 -9.65
C SER A 432 8.13 -34.39 -8.68
N GLY A 433 6.92 -34.69 -9.17
CA GLY A 433 5.71 -34.70 -8.34
C GLY A 433 4.97 -33.36 -8.30
N LEU A 434 5.47 -32.30 -8.94
CA LEU A 434 4.72 -31.06 -9.10
C LEU A 434 3.63 -31.21 -10.17
N ASP A 435 2.40 -30.82 -9.82
CA ASP A 435 1.25 -30.80 -10.72
C ASP A 435 0.78 -29.37 -10.98
N PRO A 436 0.84 -28.86 -12.23
CA PRO A 436 0.35 -27.53 -12.58
C PRO A 436 -1.18 -27.37 -12.54
N ASP A 437 -1.93 -28.49 -12.64
CA ASP A 437 -3.39 -28.47 -12.73
C ASP A 437 -4.08 -28.54 -11.36
N VAL A 438 -3.33 -28.34 -10.29
CA VAL A 438 -3.86 -28.29 -8.91
C VAL A 438 -4.84 -27.14 -8.71
N ARG A 439 -5.79 -27.33 -7.82
CA ARG A 439 -6.65 -26.26 -7.34
C ARG A 439 -5.87 -25.36 -6.37
N ILE A 440 -5.80 -24.08 -6.69
CA ILE A 440 -5.16 -23.04 -5.87
C ILE A 440 -6.23 -22.25 -5.15
N THR A 441 -6.16 -22.14 -3.84
CA THR A 441 -7.09 -21.39 -3.00
C THR A 441 -6.33 -20.32 -2.24
N ILE A 442 -6.75 -19.07 -2.36
CA ILE A 442 -6.18 -17.95 -1.61
C ILE A 442 -7.09 -17.65 -0.43
N GLN A 443 -6.58 -17.81 0.78
CA GLN A 443 -7.29 -17.43 2.00
C GLN A 443 -6.82 -16.06 2.46
N PHE A 444 -7.73 -15.11 2.49
CA PHE A 444 -7.48 -13.76 3.00
C PHE A 444 -7.79 -13.68 4.50
N ASP A 445 -7.21 -12.68 5.15
CA ASP A 445 -7.52 -12.37 6.55
C ASP A 445 -8.91 -11.73 6.66
N ASP A 446 -9.83 -12.43 7.29
CA ASP A 446 -11.21 -11.97 7.53
C ASP A 446 -11.44 -11.48 8.97
N THR A 447 -10.42 -11.47 9.82
CA THR A 447 -10.55 -11.11 11.24
C THR A 447 -11.08 -9.69 11.47
N MET A 448 -10.84 -8.77 10.53
CA MET A 448 -11.39 -7.41 10.61
C MET A 448 -12.89 -7.32 10.33
N PHE A 449 -13.47 -8.31 9.66
CA PHE A 449 -14.88 -8.34 9.27
C PHE A 449 -15.71 -9.29 10.11
N SER A 450 -15.05 -10.22 10.83
CA SER A 450 -15.68 -11.14 11.76
C SER A 450 -15.77 -10.49 13.15
N ASP A 451 -16.96 -10.54 13.73
CA ASP A 451 -17.17 -10.24 15.13
C ASP A 451 -16.95 -11.57 15.89
N GLU A 452 -15.70 -11.83 16.26
CA GLU A 452 -15.34 -13.07 16.95
C GLU A 452 -16.18 -13.31 18.21
N GLU A 453 -16.56 -12.24 18.89
CA GLU A 453 -17.38 -12.32 20.10
C GLU A 453 -18.83 -12.73 19.76
N ALA A 454 -19.41 -12.15 18.70
CA ALA A 454 -20.73 -12.51 18.25
C ALA A 454 -20.77 -13.91 17.61
N GLU A 455 -19.74 -14.29 16.85
CA GLU A 455 -19.59 -15.66 16.32
C GLU A 455 -19.43 -16.68 17.45
N ARG A 456 -18.62 -16.35 18.45
CA ARG A 456 -18.42 -17.15 19.65
C ARG A 456 -19.72 -17.36 20.42
N LEU A 457 -20.48 -16.29 20.64
CA LEU A 457 -21.79 -16.36 21.27
C LEU A 457 -22.81 -17.18 20.45
N ARG A 458 -22.82 -16.98 19.14
CA ARG A 458 -23.66 -17.73 18.22
C ARG A 458 -23.33 -19.22 18.24
N MET A 459 -22.06 -19.58 18.17
CA MET A 459 -21.59 -20.95 18.22
C MET A 459 -21.93 -21.61 19.57
N LEU A 460 -21.80 -20.88 20.68
CA LEU A 460 -22.23 -21.36 21.99
C LEU A 460 -23.77 -21.57 22.06
N GLN A 461 -24.56 -20.72 21.41
CA GLN A 461 -26.00 -20.91 21.27
C GLN A 461 -26.33 -22.12 20.40
N GLU A 462 -25.64 -22.34 19.31
CA GLU A 462 -25.79 -23.49 18.42
C GLU A 462 -25.40 -24.80 19.12
N ILE A 463 -24.33 -24.76 19.96
CA ILE A 463 -23.98 -25.90 20.84
C ILE A 463 -25.07 -26.17 21.88
N SER A 464 -25.62 -25.10 22.49
CA SER A 464 -26.69 -25.26 23.47
C SER A 464 -27.98 -25.78 22.85
N ALA A 465 -28.21 -25.47 21.57
CA ALA A 465 -29.34 -25.98 20.76
C ALA A 465 -29.08 -27.40 20.19
N GLY A 466 -27.89 -27.97 20.38
CA GLY A 466 -27.51 -29.29 19.89
C GLY A 466 -27.27 -29.35 18.37
N ILE A 467 -27.08 -28.22 17.71
CA ILE A 467 -26.80 -28.11 16.27
C ILE A 467 -25.31 -28.37 15.99
N LEU A 468 -24.43 -27.81 16.83
CA LEU A 468 -22.98 -28.00 16.77
C LEU A 468 -22.49 -28.83 17.97
N GLN A 469 -21.39 -29.53 17.79
CA GLN A 469 -20.74 -30.32 18.84
C GLN A 469 -19.72 -29.46 19.61
N LYS A 470 -19.46 -29.79 20.88
CA LYS A 470 -18.55 -29.03 21.73
C LYS A 470 -17.09 -29.09 21.24
N TRP A 471 -16.69 -30.22 20.63
CA TRP A 471 -15.35 -30.38 20.10
C TRP A 471 -15.08 -29.42 18.91
N GLU A 472 -16.07 -29.12 18.07
CA GLU A 472 -15.94 -28.16 16.95
C GLU A 472 -15.58 -26.76 17.44
N TYR A 473 -16.15 -26.37 18.61
CA TYR A 473 -15.79 -25.10 19.25
C TYR A 473 -14.33 -25.09 19.72
N ARG A 474 -13.83 -26.21 20.26
CA ARG A 474 -12.45 -26.32 20.74
C ARG A 474 -11.44 -26.29 19.58
N VAL A 475 -11.70 -27.03 18.51
CA VAL A 475 -10.90 -26.98 17.29
C VAL A 475 -10.79 -25.54 16.77
N ARG A 476 -11.93 -24.82 16.69
CA ARG A 476 -11.97 -23.48 16.08
C ARG A 476 -11.32 -22.40 16.96
N TYR A 477 -11.55 -22.40 18.27
CA TYR A 477 -11.11 -21.30 19.15
C TYR A 477 -9.92 -21.60 20.03
N TYR A 478 -9.60 -22.88 20.27
CA TYR A 478 -8.40 -23.27 21.02
C TYR A 478 -7.29 -23.81 20.13
N GLY A 479 -7.56 -24.02 18.82
CA GLY A 479 -6.56 -24.52 17.86
C GLY A 479 -6.14 -25.97 18.14
N GLU A 480 -6.99 -26.73 18.86
CA GLU A 480 -6.72 -28.13 19.15
C GLU A 480 -7.04 -28.98 17.91
N ASP A 481 -6.32 -30.08 17.74
CA ASP A 481 -6.66 -31.06 16.74
C ASP A 481 -7.98 -31.78 17.10
N GLU A 482 -8.66 -32.30 16.09
CA GLU A 482 -10.00 -32.89 16.24
C GLU A 482 -10.02 -34.04 17.26
N GLU A 483 -8.96 -34.87 17.30
CA GLU A 483 -8.84 -36.02 18.19
C GLU A 483 -8.73 -35.57 19.66
N THR A 484 -7.84 -34.62 19.93
CA THR A 484 -7.68 -34.01 21.26
C THR A 484 -8.94 -33.26 21.71
N ALA A 485 -9.57 -32.50 20.80
CA ALA A 485 -10.78 -31.76 21.11
C ALA A 485 -11.96 -32.68 21.45
N ARG A 486 -12.09 -33.83 20.79
CA ARG A 486 -13.09 -34.87 21.08
C ARG A 486 -12.83 -35.57 22.41
N GLU A 487 -11.58 -35.93 22.70
CA GLU A 487 -11.20 -36.49 24.00
C GLU A 487 -11.53 -35.55 25.15
N MET A 488 -11.20 -34.27 25.01
CA MET A 488 -11.45 -33.27 26.05
C MET A 488 -12.93 -32.93 26.26
N THR A 489 -13.77 -33.15 25.28
CA THR A 489 -15.24 -32.98 25.41
C THR A 489 -15.97 -34.23 25.81
N GLY A 490 -15.32 -35.39 25.82
CA GLY A 490 -15.94 -36.69 26.08
C GLY A 490 -16.85 -37.17 24.94
N GLU A 491 -16.68 -36.60 23.75
CA GLU A 491 -17.48 -36.93 22.55
C GLU A 491 -16.66 -37.82 21.60
N THR A 492 -16.25 -38.98 22.11
CA THR A 492 -15.39 -39.94 21.38
C THR A 492 -16.15 -40.79 20.36
N GLU A 493 -17.48 -40.74 20.32
CA GLU A 493 -18.31 -41.52 19.40
C GLU A 493 -18.68 -40.74 18.13
N ASN A 494 -18.50 -41.39 16.99
CA ASN A 494 -18.90 -40.87 15.69
C ASN A 494 -20.39 -40.54 15.64
N PRO A 495 -20.85 -39.40 15.10
CA PRO A 495 -22.28 -39.06 15.00
C PRO A 495 -23.13 -40.13 14.31
N ALA A 496 -22.54 -40.92 13.39
CA ALA A 496 -23.19 -42.07 12.74
C ALA A 496 -23.50 -43.18 13.72
N ASP A 497 -22.65 -43.46 14.69
CA ASP A 497 -22.84 -44.51 15.70
C ASP A 497 -23.89 -44.09 16.72
N ARG A 498 -23.99 -42.80 17.03
CA ARG A 498 -25.07 -42.26 17.91
C ARG A 498 -26.45 -42.35 17.30
N ILE A 499 -26.58 -42.16 15.99
CA ILE A 499 -27.86 -42.33 15.28
C ILE A 499 -28.23 -43.81 15.26
N GLN A 500 -27.26 -44.70 15.02
CA GLN A 500 -27.47 -46.14 14.99
C GLN A 500 -27.85 -46.71 16.37
N SER A 501 -27.18 -46.26 17.43
CA SER A 501 -27.52 -46.68 18.80
C SER A 501 -28.88 -46.17 19.32
N ARG A 502 -29.33 -45.01 18.82
CA ARG A 502 -30.63 -44.42 19.19
C ARG A 502 -31.82 -45.04 18.44
N PHE A 503 -31.61 -45.51 17.21
CA PHE A 503 -32.68 -46.11 16.39
C PHE A 503 -32.63 -47.62 16.36
N PHE A 504 -31.52 -48.24 16.75
CA PHE A 504 -31.35 -49.69 16.84
C PHE A 504 -30.62 -50.04 18.15
N PRO A 505 -31.35 -50.13 19.30
CA PRO A 505 -30.76 -50.63 20.54
C PRO A 505 -30.30 -52.07 20.34
N GLN A 506 -29.03 -52.36 20.60
CA GLN A 506 -28.55 -53.73 20.61
C GLN A 506 -29.22 -54.47 21.75
N GLU A 507 -30.06 -55.47 21.40
CA GLU A 507 -30.55 -56.49 22.32
C GLU A 507 -29.37 -57.31 22.86
N GLY A 508 -29.07 -57.17 24.13
CA GLY A 508 -28.00 -57.95 24.75
C GLY A 508 -27.69 -57.59 26.19
N THR A 509 -28.69 -57.51 27.05
CA THR A 509 -28.45 -57.62 28.50
C THR A 509 -29.01 -58.95 28.97
N GLN A 510 -28.12 -59.88 29.24
CA GLN A 510 -28.44 -61.10 29.95
C GLN A 510 -28.97 -60.72 31.33
N ILE A 511 -30.19 -61.21 31.64
CA ILE A 511 -30.76 -61.13 32.97
C ILE A 511 -30.02 -62.18 33.79
N GLU A 512 -29.21 -61.77 34.75
CA GLU A 512 -28.71 -62.66 35.82
C GLU A 512 -29.94 -63.06 36.71
N GLU A 513 -30.27 -64.32 36.68
CA GLU A 513 -31.13 -64.94 37.65
C GLU A 513 -30.45 -64.91 39.04
N GLY A 514 -31.06 -64.20 39.97
CA GLY A 514 -30.72 -64.24 41.39
C GLY A 514 -31.05 -65.57 42.05
N PRO A 515 -30.30 -65.96 43.06
CA PRO A 515 -30.49 -67.28 43.68
C PRO A 515 -31.79 -67.37 44.49
N GLU A 516 -32.55 -68.48 44.28
CA GLU A 516 -33.67 -68.92 45.11
C GLU A 516 -33.15 -69.11 46.53
N GLY A 517 -33.73 -68.41 47.50
CA GLY A 517 -33.58 -68.62 48.93
C GLY A 517 -34.63 -69.58 49.44
N GLU A 518 -34.18 -70.71 49.98
CA GLU A 518 -34.97 -71.66 50.78
C GLU A 518 -35.48 -71.02 52.07
N ALA A 519 -36.69 -71.27 52.39
CA ALA A 519 -37.37 -71.71 53.58
C ALA A 519 -38.81 -71.17 53.72
#